data_3916f5dc58b6017298637b52c2b43bbb
#
_entry.id   3916f5dc58b6017298637b52c2b43bbb
#
_cell.length_a   1.000
_cell.length_b   1.000
_cell.length_c   1.000
_cell.angle_alpha   90.00
_cell.angle_beta   90.00
_cell.angle_gamma   90.00
#
_symmetry.space_group_name_H-M   'P 1'
#
loop_
_entity.id
_entity.type
_entity.pdbx_description
1 polymer ?
#
loop_
_entity_poly.entity_id
_entity_poly.type
_entity_poly.pdbx_seq_one_letter_code
_entity_poly.pdbx_strand_id
1 'polypeptide(L)'
;MKKHTLQFADCDTVELWEILPEFADTAKTYQDFVDAVYKLYPGSDSEQRWAIADMDKLVGETSRVGILSLADLGRYHREFMAITMFLIAKNRISPAEQSCAFARGFPPELWNRVAHRLQLKLPDHFPDDPYTLEEIHDAARFVLHGTASYALAYDDQRQAAQTSAAITKAEPAIKMEDFTALLDVMKQLK
;
A
#
# COMPACT_ATOMS: atom_id res chain seq x y z
N MET A 1 38.42 -17.16 10.08
CA MET A 1 37.05 -16.69 9.86
C MET A 1 36.14 -16.87 11.07
N LYS A 2 36.06 -18.05 11.71
CA LYS A 2 35.20 -18.30 12.90
C LYS A 2 35.38 -17.24 14.02
N LYS A 3 36.61 -16.89 14.40
CA LYS A 3 36.88 -15.89 15.43
C LYS A 3 36.45 -14.45 15.08
N HIS A 4 36.32 -14.12 13.82
CA HIS A 4 35.91 -12.79 13.38
C HIS A 4 34.38 -12.58 13.55
N THR A 5 33.63 -13.66 13.52
CA THR A 5 32.17 -13.62 13.69
C THR A 5 31.80 -13.28 15.14
N LEU A 6 32.62 -13.69 16.11
CA LEU A 6 32.37 -13.44 17.54
C LEU A 6 32.41 -11.95 17.91
N GLN A 7 33.07 -11.10 17.12
CA GLN A 7 33.19 -9.66 17.40
C GLN A 7 31.86 -8.90 17.28
N PHE A 8 30.88 -9.51 16.66
CA PHE A 8 29.56 -8.90 16.41
C PHE A 8 28.45 -9.48 17.28
N ALA A 9 28.79 -10.42 18.18
CA ALA A 9 27.84 -11.06 19.08
C ALA A 9 28.02 -10.51 20.52
N ASP A 10 26.96 -10.59 21.33
CA ASP A 10 27.02 -10.28 22.75
C ASP A 10 27.80 -11.35 23.54
N CYS A 11 28.18 -11.05 24.79
CA CYS A 11 29.03 -11.93 25.60
C CYS A 11 28.41 -13.33 25.79
N ASP A 12 27.09 -13.40 26.07
CA ASP A 12 26.40 -14.66 26.35
C ASP A 12 26.34 -15.52 25.06
N THR A 13 26.13 -14.91 23.92
CA THR A 13 26.15 -15.57 22.63
C THR A 13 27.55 -16.05 22.23
N VAL A 14 28.58 -15.28 22.53
CA VAL A 14 29.98 -15.68 22.30
C VAL A 14 30.34 -16.91 23.11
N GLU A 15 30.03 -16.93 24.43
CA GLU A 15 30.26 -18.08 25.29
C GLU A 15 29.55 -19.35 24.78
N LEU A 16 28.30 -19.21 24.35
CA LEU A 16 27.53 -20.33 23.78
C LEU A 16 28.15 -20.87 22.49
N TRP A 17 28.62 -19.98 21.60
CA TRP A 17 29.22 -20.41 20.33
C TRP A 17 30.59 -21.00 20.48
N GLU A 18 31.39 -20.57 21.48
CA GLU A 18 32.72 -21.12 21.78
C GLU A 18 32.65 -22.57 22.30
N ILE A 19 31.54 -22.97 22.95
CA ILE A 19 31.32 -24.32 23.43
C ILE A 19 31.00 -25.32 22.29
N LEU A 20 30.60 -24.81 21.11
CA LEU A 20 30.27 -25.69 19.99
C LEU A 20 31.49 -26.50 19.51
N PRO A 21 31.35 -27.85 19.32
CA PRO A 21 32.42 -28.66 18.79
C PRO A 21 32.92 -28.17 17.42
N GLU A 22 31.99 -27.63 16.60
CA GLU A 22 32.28 -27.09 15.27
C GLU A 22 33.12 -25.80 15.33
N PHE A 23 33.08 -25.06 16.45
CA PHE A 23 33.93 -23.90 16.65
C PHE A 23 35.34 -24.32 17.07
N ALA A 24 35.46 -25.21 18.03
CA ALA A 24 36.75 -25.66 18.63
C ALA A 24 37.56 -26.51 17.68
N ASP A 25 36.93 -27.32 16.84
CA ASP A 25 37.59 -28.23 15.93
C ASP A 25 38.11 -27.47 14.69
N THR A 26 39.43 -27.51 14.51
CA THR A 26 40.11 -26.90 13.35
C THR A 26 39.89 -27.67 12.04
N ALA A 27 39.47 -28.96 12.11
CA ALA A 27 39.14 -29.77 10.94
C ALA A 27 37.75 -29.38 10.36
N LYS A 28 36.87 -28.75 11.15
CA LYS A 28 35.54 -28.31 10.70
C LYS A 28 35.63 -27.00 9.95
N THR A 29 34.85 -26.90 8.89
CA THR A 29 34.80 -25.70 8.06
C THR A 29 34.01 -24.54 8.75
N TYR A 30 34.09 -23.34 8.20
CA TYR A 30 33.27 -22.24 8.64
C TYR A 30 31.76 -22.53 8.42
N GLN A 31 31.43 -23.24 7.33
CA GLN A 31 30.05 -23.62 7.04
C GLN A 31 29.47 -24.59 8.08
N ASP A 32 30.28 -25.58 8.51
CA ASP A 32 29.85 -26.50 9.58
C ASP A 32 29.51 -25.74 10.88
N PHE A 33 30.29 -24.72 11.20
CA PHE A 33 30.02 -23.86 12.35
C PHE A 33 28.74 -23.04 12.16
N VAL A 34 28.53 -22.44 10.99
CA VAL A 34 27.30 -21.70 10.67
C VAL A 34 26.08 -22.60 10.78
N ASP A 35 26.15 -23.81 10.25
CA ASP A 35 25.05 -24.79 10.31
C ASP A 35 24.74 -25.23 11.75
N ALA A 36 25.77 -25.35 12.59
CA ALA A 36 25.60 -25.62 14.02
C ALA A 36 24.95 -24.46 14.77
N VAL A 37 25.34 -23.22 14.47
CA VAL A 37 24.70 -22.04 15.02
C VAL A 37 23.24 -21.97 14.62
N TYR A 38 22.89 -22.22 13.36
CA TYR A 38 21.48 -22.24 12.92
C TYR A 38 20.63 -23.28 13.67
N LYS A 39 21.21 -24.43 14.04
CA LYS A 39 20.52 -25.45 14.85
C LYS A 39 20.19 -24.95 16.27
N LEU A 40 20.99 -24.06 16.83
CA LEU A 40 20.73 -23.48 18.15
C LEU A 40 19.59 -22.46 18.15
N TYR A 41 19.36 -21.82 17.00
CA TYR A 41 18.33 -20.78 16.85
C TYR A 41 17.26 -21.22 15.84
N PRO A 42 16.38 -22.17 16.18
CA PRO A 42 15.32 -22.63 15.29
C PRO A 42 14.41 -21.46 14.92
N GLY A 43 14.27 -21.19 13.62
CA GLY A 43 13.52 -20.05 13.09
C GLY A 43 14.37 -18.86 12.66
N SER A 44 15.68 -18.82 13.00
CA SER A 44 16.62 -17.84 12.44
C SER A 44 17.08 -18.24 11.04
N ASP A 45 16.73 -19.45 10.62
CA ASP A 45 17.08 -19.99 9.33
C ASP A 45 16.45 -19.14 8.23
N SER A 46 17.29 -18.55 7.37
CA SER A 46 16.85 -17.79 6.20
C SER A 46 15.94 -18.61 5.27
N GLU A 47 15.91 -19.93 5.45
CA GLU A 47 15.03 -20.84 4.70
C GLU A 47 13.57 -20.78 5.11
N GLN A 48 13.26 -20.29 6.31
CA GLN A 48 11.90 -20.25 6.87
C GLN A 48 11.41 -18.83 7.19
N ARG A 49 12.09 -17.80 6.68
CA ARG A 49 11.76 -16.41 6.98
C ARG A 49 10.31 -16.05 6.68
N TRP A 50 9.76 -16.58 5.58
CA TRP A 50 8.39 -16.35 5.15
C TRP A 50 7.73 -17.66 4.70
N ALA A 51 6.46 -17.81 5.08
CA ALA A 51 5.59 -18.90 4.65
C ALA A 51 4.48 -18.38 3.72
N ILE A 52 3.83 -19.27 2.98
CA ILE A 52 2.63 -18.93 2.19
C ILE A 52 1.54 -18.36 3.09
N ALA A 53 1.42 -18.86 4.32
CA ALA A 53 0.47 -18.34 5.31
C ALA A 53 0.70 -16.85 5.65
N ASP A 54 1.94 -16.37 5.64
CA ASP A 54 2.24 -14.95 5.88
C ASP A 54 1.75 -14.09 4.71
N MET A 55 1.91 -14.57 3.48
CA MET A 55 1.35 -13.94 2.28
C MET A 55 -0.18 -13.89 2.35
N ASP A 56 -0.83 -15.02 2.65
CA ASP A 56 -2.29 -15.10 2.73
C ASP A 56 -2.85 -14.23 3.86
N LYS A 57 -2.15 -14.14 4.98
CA LYS A 57 -2.49 -13.24 6.09
C LYS A 57 -2.44 -11.77 5.65
N LEU A 58 -1.35 -11.33 5.03
CA LEU A 58 -1.21 -9.96 4.52
C LEU A 58 -2.31 -9.62 3.51
N VAL A 59 -2.58 -10.52 2.56
CA VAL A 59 -3.62 -10.39 1.54
C VAL A 59 -5.00 -10.26 2.21
N GLY A 60 -5.33 -11.14 3.15
CA GLY A 60 -6.60 -11.10 3.87
C GLY A 60 -6.79 -9.85 4.73
N GLU A 61 -5.76 -9.41 5.43
CA GLU A 61 -5.78 -8.16 6.20
C GLU A 61 -5.97 -6.95 5.30
N THR A 62 -5.24 -6.87 4.19
CA THR A 62 -5.35 -5.75 3.23
C THR A 62 -6.72 -5.71 2.58
N SER A 63 -7.27 -6.85 2.16
CA SER A 63 -8.62 -6.92 1.57
C SER A 63 -9.71 -6.47 2.55
N ARG A 64 -9.53 -6.74 3.85
CA ARG A 64 -10.47 -6.35 4.90
C ARG A 64 -10.36 -4.87 5.28
N VAL A 65 -9.14 -4.36 5.43
CA VAL A 65 -8.89 -2.95 5.82
C VAL A 65 -9.14 -2.01 4.65
N GLY A 66 -8.79 -2.44 3.44
CA GLY A 66 -8.90 -1.67 2.21
C GLY A 66 -7.63 -0.90 1.86
N ILE A 67 -7.56 -0.50 0.59
CA ILE A 67 -6.52 0.36 0.02
C ILE A 67 -7.21 1.66 -0.39
N LEU A 68 -7.07 2.72 0.41
CA LEU A 68 -7.79 3.96 0.23
C LEU A 68 -6.91 5.05 -0.41
N SER A 69 -5.59 4.90 -0.34
CA SER A 69 -4.62 5.89 -0.80
C SER A 69 -3.45 5.26 -1.54
N LEU A 70 -2.69 6.10 -2.27
CA LEU A 70 -1.41 5.68 -2.87
C LEU A 70 -0.40 5.23 -1.83
N ALA A 71 -0.44 5.79 -0.62
CA ALA A 71 0.43 5.39 0.48
C ALA A 71 0.10 3.97 0.96
N ASP A 72 -1.20 3.63 1.05
CA ASP A 72 -1.64 2.28 1.42
C ASP A 72 -1.25 1.26 0.35
N LEU A 73 -1.47 1.60 -0.93
CA LEU A 73 -1.02 0.76 -2.05
C LEU A 73 0.48 0.52 -2.00
N GLY A 74 1.26 1.58 -1.78
CA GLY A 74 2.72 1.48 -1.70
C GLY A 74 3.19 0.65 -0.51
N ARG A 75 2.52 0.73 0.64
CA ARG A 75 2.79 -0.11 1.81
C ARG A 75 2.49 -1.57 1.50
N TYR A 76 1.28 -1.87 1.02
CA TYR A 76 0.88 -3.23 0.63
C TYR A 76 1.83 -3.84 -0.38
N HIS A 77 2.19 -3.09 -1.44
CA HIS A 77 3.12 -3.57 -2.47
C HIS A 77 4.49 -3.93 -1.89
N ARG A 78 5.08 -3.08 -1.03
CA ARG A 78 6.39 -3.35 -0.43
C ARG A 78 6.39 -4.58 0.48
N GLU A 79 5.39 -4.70 1.34
CA GLU A 79 5.26 -5.84 2.26
C GLU A 79 5.01 -7.14 1.50
N PHE A 80 4.13 -7.10 0.49
CA PHE A 80 3.84 -8.22 -0.38
C PHE A 80 5.07 -8.67 -1.17
N MET A 81 5.82 -7.74 -1.75
CA MET A 81 7.06 -8.06 -2.48
C MET A 81 8.11 -8.67 -1.57
N ALA A 82 8.28 -8.18 -0.34
CA ALA A 82 9.24 -8.72 0.61
C ALA A 82 8.98 -10.21 0.93
N ILE A 83 7.71 -10.59 1.02
CA ILE A 83 7.31 -11.99 1.26
C ILE A 83 7.44 -12.82 -0.02
N THR A 84 6.84 -12.34 -1.11
CA THR A 84 6.67 -13.17 -2.31
C THR A 84 7.95 -13.35 -3.11
N MET A 85 8.86 -12.38 -3.13
CA MET A 85 10.19 -12.56 -3.74
C MET A 85 10.98 -13.66 -3.04
N PHE A 86 10.88 -13.75 -1.71
CA PHE A 86 11.46 -14.86 -0.97
C PHE A 86 10.81 -16.21 -1.35
N LEU A 87 9.48 -16.27 -1.42
CA LEU A 87 8.76 -17.50 -1.75
C LEU A 87 9.07 -17.97 -3.19
N ILE A 88 9.20 -17.03 -4.15
CA ILE A 88 9.60 -17.33 -5.54
C ILE A 88 11.05 -17.84 -5.56
N ALA A 89 11.98 -17.18 -4.86
CA ALA A 89 13.38 -17.62 -4.79
C ALA A 89 13.54 -19.04 -4.21
N LYS A 90 12.58 -19.47 -3.36
CA LYS A 90 12.51 -20.82 -2.81
C LYS A 90 11.61 -21.77 -3.63
N ASN A 91 11.15 -21.36 -4.81
CA ASN A 91 10.24 -22.13 -5.68
C ASN A 91 8.95 -22.60 -4.97
N ARG A 92 8.45 -21.82 -4.01
CA ARG A 92 7.21 -22.12 -3.27
C ARG A 92 5.96 -21.59 -3.93
N ILE A 93 6.09 -20.54 -4.73
CA ILE A 93 5.03 -19.95 -5.57
C ILE A 93 5.62 -19.58 -6.94
N SER A 94 4.76 -19.57 -7.96
CA SER A 94 5.08 -19.08 -9.29
C SER A 94 4.80 -17.57 -9.41
N PRO A 95 5.35 -16.88 -10.42
CA PRO A 95 4.97 -15.48 -10.71
C PRO A 95 3.48 -15.27 -11.00
N ALA A 96 2.82 -16.25 -11.63
CA ALA A 96 1.39 -16.20 -11.88
C ALA A 96 0.58 -16.25 -10.57
N GLU A 97 0.95 -17.16 -9.65
CA GLU A 97 0.34 -17.23 -8.32
C GLU A 97 0.58 -15.95 -7.51
N GLN A 98 1.77 -15.35 -7.61
CA GLN A 98 2.07 -14.06 -7.03
C GLN A 98 1.09 -12.99 -7.52
N SER A 99 0.90 -12.86 -8.83
CA SER A 99 -0.01 -11.87 -9.41
C SER A 99 -1.46 -12.08 -8.98
N CYS A 100 -1.93 -13.33 -9.00
CA CYS A 100 -3.27 -13.69 -8.52
C CYS A 100 -3.44 -13.38 -7.02
N ALA A 101 -2.43 -13.66 -6.19
CA ALA A 101 -2.47 -13.37 -4.77
C ALA A 101 -2.50 -11.86 -4.51
N PHE A 102 -1.71 -11.07 -5.26
CA PHE A 102 -1.70 -9.61 -5.17
C PHE A 102 -3.09 -9.02 -5.47
N ALA A 103 -3.76 -9.50 -6.54
CA ALA A 103 -5.10 -9.07 -6.91
C ALA A 103 -6.14 -9.33 -5.80
N ARG A 104 -6.03 -10.45 -5.08
CA ARG A 104 -6.94 -10.80 -3.97
C ARG A 104 -6.88 -9.85 -2.78
N GLY A 105 -5.80 -9.08 -2.62
CA GLY A 105 -5.66 -8.08 -1.57
C GLY A 105 -6.49 -6.81 -1.81
N PHE A 106 -7.04 -6.61 -3.00
CA PHE A 106 -7.87 -5.45 -3.30
C PHE A 106 -9.32 -5.69 -2.85
N PRO A 107 -9.96 -4.71 -2.19
CA PRO A 107 -11.39 -4.75 -1.97
C PRO A 107 -12.16 -4.85 -3.30
N PRO A 108 -13.32 -5.53 -3.34
CA PRO A 108 -14.05 -5.77 -4.59
C PRO A 108 -14.35 -4.50 -5.41
N GLU A 109 -14.71 -3.41 -4.74
CA GLU A 109 -15.02 -2.14 -5.42
C GLU A 109 -13.79 -1.54 -6.09
N LEU A 110 -12.64 -1.57 -5.43
CA LEU A 110 -11.39 -1.10 -6.01
C LEU A 110 -10.92 -2.03 -7.12
N TRP A 111 -11.03 -3.34 -6.91
CA TRP A 111 -10.65 -4.33 -7.92
C TRP A 111 -11.45 -4.15 -9.22
N ASN A 112 -12.76 -3.95 -9.14
CA ASN A 112 -13.59 -3.72 -10.32
C ASN A 112 -13.09 -2.51 -11.15
N ARG A 113 -12.69 -1.44 -10.50
CA ARG A 113 -12.13 -0.25 -11.17
C ARG A 113 -10.75 -0.53 -11.78
N VAL A 114 -9.91 -1.28 -11.06
CA VAL A 114 -8.57 -1.69 -11.54
C VAL A 114 -8.70 -2.62 -12.73
N ALA A 115 -9.58 -3.63 -12.66
CA ALA A 115 -9.83 -4.57 -13.75
C ALA A 115 -10.37 -3.85 -15.00
N HIS A 116 -11.30 -2.93 -14.83
CA HIS A 116 -11.78 -2.11 -15.94
C HIS A 116 -10.66 -1.28 -16.59
N ARG A 117 -9.78 -0.69 -15.77
CA ARG A 117 -8.60 0.04 -16.28
C ARG A 117 -7.65 -0.87 -17.03
N LEU A 118 -7.42 -2.10 -16.55
CA LEU A 118 -6.59 -3.09 -17.22
C LEU A 118 -7.16 -3.49 -18.58
N GLN A 119 -8.45 -3.76 -18.67
CA GLN A 119 -9.15 -4.08 -19.93
C GLN A 119 -9.03 -2.95 -20.97
N LEU A 120 -9.13 -1.70 -20.53
CA LEU A 120 -8.96 -0.54 -21.40
C LEU A 120 -7.51 -0.35 -21.86
N LYS A 121 -6.53 -0.65 -21.00
CA LYS A 121 -5.10 -0.51 -21.30
C LYS A 121 -4.57 -1.64 -22.18
N LEU A 122 -5.10 -2.84 -22.00
CA LEU A 122 -4.66 -4.08 -22.62
C LEU A 122 -5.86 -4.79 -23.30
N PRO A 123 -6.40 -4.24 -24.40
CA PRO A 123 -7.61 -4.77 -25.01
C PRO A 123 -7.41 -6.17 -25.63
N ASP A 124 -6.17 -6.50 -26.01
CA ASP A 124 -5.83 -7.78 -26.63
C ASP A 124 -5.35 -8.83 -25.60
N HIS A 125 -5.46 -8.53 -24.30
CA HIS A 125 -5.08 -9.47 -23.25
C HIS A 125 -6.05 -10.65 -23.21
N PHE A 126 -5.50 -11.88 -23.24
CA PHE A 126 -6.34 -13.08 -23.24
C PHE A 126 -7.03 -13.24 -21.88
N PRO A 127 -8.35 -13.49 -21.83
CA PRO A 127 -9.12 -13.47 -20.58
C PRO A 127 -8.67 -14.49 -19.52
N ASP A 128 -8.10 -15.63 -19.95
CA ASP A 128 -7.66 -16.70 -19.05
C ASP A 128 -6.24 -16.47 -18.49
N ASP A 129 -5.48 -15.52 -19.06
CA ASP A 129 -4.15 -15.21 -18.58
C ASP A 129 -4.21 -14.22 -17.40
N PRO A 130 -3.47 -14.46 -16.32
CA PRO A 130 -3.40 -13.50 -15.23
C PRO A 130 -2.59 -12.26 -15.65
N TYR A 131 -3.09 -11.08 -15.30
CA TYR A 131 -2.30 -9.85 -15.42
C TYR A 131 -1.04 -9.95 -14.55
N THR A 132 0.04 -9.34 -14.98
CA THR A 132 1.27 -9.27 -14.18
C THR A 132 1.08 -8.35 -12.97
N LEU A 133 1.88 -8.58 -11.94
CA LEU A 133 1.85 -7.74 -10.72
C LEU A 133 2.09 -6.26 -11.04
N GLU A 134 3.00 -5.96 -11.97
CA GLU A 134 3.30 -4.59 -12.38
C GLU A 134 2.11 -3.92 -13.08
N GLU A 135 1.44 -4.64 -13.97
CA GLU A 135 0.23 -4.14 -14.65
C GLU A 135 -0.88 -3.82 -13.65
N ILE A 136 -1.11 -4.72 -12.68
CA ILE A 136 -2.10 -4.53 -11.60
C ILE A 136 -1.74 -3.31 -10.75
N HIS A 137 -0.47 -3.21 -10.33
CA HIS A 137 0.01 -2.10 -9.51
C HIS A 137 -0.11 -0.75 -10.23
N ASP A 138 0.27 -0.68 -11.50
CA ASP A 138 0.16 0.53 -12.32
C ASP A 138 -1.29 0.96 -12.54
N ALA A 139 -2.17 0.00 -12.84
CA ALA A 139 -3.60 0.27 -12.98
C ALA A 139 -4.21 0.77 -11.67
N ALA A 140 -3.83 0.18 -10.53
CA ALA A 140 -4.28 0.60 -9.21
C ALA A 140 -3.78 2.02 -8.86
N ARG A 141 -2.52 2.33 -9.16
CA ARG A 141 -1.98 3.69 -9.03
C ARG A 141 -2.79 4.72 -9.80
N PHE A 142 -3.11 4.42 -11.05
CA PHE A 142 -3.91 5.32 -11.88
C PHE A 142 -5.31 5.56 -11.30
N VAL A 143 -5.97 4.48 -10.87
CA VAL A 143 -7.32 4.54 -10.28
C VAL A 143 -7.34 5.37 -8.99
N LEU A 144 -6.35 5.19 -8.13
CA LEU A 144 -6.25 5.93 -6.85
C LEU A 144 -5.85 7.40 -7.06
N HIS A 145 -5.02 7.70 -8.08
CA HIS A 145 -4.70 9.08 -8.46
C HIS A 145 -5.94 9.85 -8.91
N GLY A 146 -6.77 9.23 -9.74
CA GLY A 146 -8.02 9.84 -10.22
C GLY A 146 -8.98 10.13 -9.08
N THR A 147 -9.06 9.27 -8.07
CA THR A 147 -9.95 9.47 -6.91
C THR A 147 -9.55 10.69 -6.07
N ALA A 148 -8.25 10.91 -5.86
CA ALA A 148 -7.75 12.07 -5.14
C ALA A 148 -8.07 13.39 -5.88
N SER A 149 -7.92 13.41 -7.20
CA SER A 149 -8.25 14.58 -8.03
C SER A 149 -9.75 14.90 -8.04
N TYR A 150 -10.61 13.88 -8.08
CA TYR A 150 -12.06 14.08 -8.01
C TYR A 150 -12.52 14.53 -6.62
N ALA A 151 -11.91 14.05 -5.55
CA ALA A 151 -12.26 14.50 -4.19
C ALA A 151 -11.93 15.98 -3.99
N LEU A 152 -10.78 16.45 -4.46
CA LEU A 152 -10.41 17.88 -4.41
C LEU A 152 -11.34 18.75 -5.26
N ALA A 153 -11.70 18.31 -6.48
CA ALA A 153 -12.62 19.05 -7.34
C ALA A 153 -14.05 19.11 -6.75
N TYR A 154 -14.47 18.07 -6.02
CA TYR A 154 -15.80 18.06 -5.38
C TYR A 154 -15.85 18.96 -4.14
N ASP A 155 -14.76 19.04 -3.38
CA ASP A 155 -14.64 19.95 -2.24
C ASP A 155 -14.58 21.42 -2.68
N ASP A 156 -13.87 21.72 -3.76
CA ASP A 156 -13.85 23.06 -4.37
C ASP A 156 -15.23 23.47 -4.89
N GLN A 157 -15.96 22.58 -5.56
CA GLN A 157 -17.34 22.84 -6.00
C GLN A 157 -18.30 23.02 -4.83
N ARG A 158 -18.12 22.27 -3.76
CA ARG A 158 -18.95 22.38 -2.55
C ARG A 158 -18.70 23.68 -1.80
N GLN A 159 -17.45 24.12 -1.71
CA GLN A 159 -17.07 25.41 -1.15
C GLN A 159 -17.57 26.57 -2.01
N ALA A 160 -17.44 26.50 -3.34
CA ALA A 160 -17.96 27.49 -4.26
C ALA A 160 -19.49 27.57 -4.18
N ALA A 161 -20.21 26.47 -4.08
CA ALA A 161 -21.66 26.43 -3.92
C ALA A 161 -22.12 27.03 -2.56
N GLN A 162 -21.37 26.75 -1.48
CA GLN A 162 -21.64 27.32 -0.15
C GLN A 162 -21.36 28.81 -0.11
N THR A 163 -20.32 29.30 -0.76
CA THR A 163 -19.97 30.71 -0.86
C THR A 163 -21.03 31.45 -1.70
N SER A 164 -21.49 30.85 -2.80
CA SER A 164 -22.56 31.42 -3.63
C SER A 164 -23.90 31.48 -2.89
N ALA A 165 -24.25 30.43 -2.12
CA ALA A 165 -25.45 30.43 -1.28
C ALA A 165 -25.38 31.41 -0.12
N ALA A 166 -24.19 31.69 0.41
CA ALA A 166 -23.98 32.72 1.45
C ALA A 166 -24.12 34.15 0.88
N ILE A 167 -23.64 34.36 -0.34
CA ILE A 167 -23.77 35.66 -1.04
C ILE A 167 -25.25 35.95 -1.39
N THR A 168 -25.99 34.92 -1.83
CA THR A 168 -27.43 35.07 -2.15
C THR A 168 -28.28 35.35 -0.89
N LYS A 169 -27.79 34.96 0.29
CA LYS A 169 -28.47 35.21 1.58
C LYS A 169 -28.09 36.54 2.22
N ALA A 170 -27.09 37.23 1.70
CA ALA A 170 -26.56 38.52 2.18
C ALA A 170 -26.96 39.70 1.30
N GLU A 171 -27.84 39.50 0.32
CA GLU A 171 -28.44 40.62 -0.39
C GLU A 171 -29.45 41.31 0.56
N PRO A 172 -29.23 42.56 1.00
CA PRO A 172 -30.20 43.27 1.82
C PRO A 172 -31.43 43.49 0.96
N ALA A 173 -32.53 42.86 1.32
CA ALA A 173 -33.82 43.15 0.73
C ALA A 173 -34.04 44.68 0.87
N ILE A 174 -33.95 45.41 -0.24
CA ILE A 174 -34.29 46.81 -0.32
C ILE A 174 -35.74 46.91 0.16
N LYS A 175 -35.93 47.46 1.34
CA LYS A 175 -37.26 47.61 1.91
C LYS A 175 -38.05 48.57 1.03
N MET A 176 -39.32 48.24 0.77
CA MET A 176 -40.25 49.04 -0.01
C MET A 176 -40.33 50.49 0.53
N GLU A 177 -40.00 50.70 1.80
CA GLU A 177 -39.90 51.98 2.49
C GLU A 177 -38.81 52.90 1.95
N ASP A 178 -37.64 52.30 1.54
CA ASP A 178 -36.52 53.05 0.96
C ASP A 178 -36.85 53.53 -0.46
N PHE A 179 -37.69 52.78 -1.18
CA PHE A 179 -38.14 53.17 -2.52
C PHE A 179 -39.15 54.32 -2.51
N THR A 180 -40.01 54.32 -1.52
CA THR A 180 -40.96 55.43 -1.33
C THR A 180 -40.30 56.77 -0.90
N ALA A 181 -39.28 56.68 -0.05
CA ALA A 181 -38.47 57.82 0.34
C ALA A 181 -37.73 58.47 -0.83
N LEU A 182 -37.21 57.63 -1.74
CA LEU A 182 -36.50 58.05 -2.97
C LEU A 182 -37.47 58.74 -3.97
N LEU A 183 -38.69 58.25 -4.09
CA LEU A 183 -39.74 58.84 -4.92
C LEU A 183 -40.22 60.20 -4.37
N ASP A 184 -40.30 60.37 -3.07
CA ASP A 184 -40.67 61.62 -2.47
C ASP A 184 -39.59 62.71 -2.63
N VAL A 185 -38.30 62.33 -2.54
CA VAL A 185 -37.20 63.24 -2.81
C VAL A 185 -37.20 63.69 -4.29
N MET A 186 -37.51 62.79 -5.21
CA MET A 186 -37.63 63.14 -6.64
C MET A 186 -38.83 64.02 -6.95
N LYS A 187 -39.88 63.97 -6.18
CA LYS A 187 -41.09 64.93 -6.32
C LYS A 187 -40.82 66.31 -5.80
N GLN A 188 -39.91 66.50 -4.85
CA GLN A 188 -39.54 67.78 -4.31
C GLN A 188 -38.54 68.58 -5.18
N LEU A 189 -37.94 67.95 -6.16
CA LEU A 189 -36.96 68.53 -7.10
C LEU A 189 -37.60 69.06 -8.40
N LYS A 190 -38.92 69.16 -8.44
CA LYS A 190 -39.67 69.72 -9.55
C LYS A 190 -40.37 71.05 -9.10
#